data_186b017b7695854b17eec2d76ebc9b34
#
_entry.id   186b017b7695854b17eec2d76ebc9b34
#
_cell.length_a   1.000
_cell.length_b   1.000
_cell.length_c   1.000
_cell.angle_alpha   90.00
_cell.angle_beta   90.00
_cell.angle_gamma   90.00
#
_symmetry.space_group_name_H-M   'P 1'
#
loop_
_entity.id
_entity.type
_entity.pdbx_description
1 polymer ?
#
loop_
_entity_poly.entity_id
_entity_poly.type
_entity_poly.pdbx_seq_one_letter_code
_entity_poly.pdbx_strand_id
1 'polypeptide(L)'
;MTSYDDFDLERFVTAQAPVFETVLAELRAGCKRSHWMWFVFPQLRGLGRSSTARFYGISSIEEARAYLAHPLLGPRLDLCTRIVVTSESSSLHAIFGSPDDMKFRSCVTLFSLATDNSDNPFRHALHRWCAGQPDKQTLVLLDDARRSSRNQV
;
A
#
# COMPACT_ATOMS: atom_id res chain seq x y z
N MET A 1 5.10 -24.67 8.69
CA MET A 1 3.91 -23.84 8.73
C MET A 1 4.32 -22.38 8.63
N THR A 2 3.84 -21.71 7.59
CA THR A 2 4.15 -20.31 7.40
C THR A 2 3.35 -19.48 8.40
N SER A 3 4.07 -18.78 9.27
CA SER A 3 3.49 -17.82 10.20
C SER A 3 3.32 -16.47 9.48
N TYR A 4 2.27 -15.73 9.80
CA TYR A 4 2.13 -14.34 9.32
C TYR A 4 3.29 -13.47 9.77
N ASP A 5 4.00 -13.87 10.82
CA ASP A 5 5.14 -13.13 11.37
C ASP A 5 6.45 -13.37 10.64
N ASP A 6 6.50 -14.24 9.63
CA ASP A 6 7.70 -14.44 8.82
C ASP A 6 8.21 -13.12 8.22
N PHE A 7 7.31 -12.17 7.98
CA PHE A 7 7.64 -10.84 7.47
C PHE A 7 7.48 -9.74 8.52
N ASP A 8 7.28 -10.12 9.79
CA ASP A 8 7.01 -9.17 10.87
C ASP A 8 5.81 -8.24 10.53
N LEU A 9 4.71 -8.86 10.10
CA LEU A 9 3.49 -8.11 9.77
C LEU A 9 2.85 -7.48 11.01
N GLU A 10 3.19 -7.97 12.20
CA GLU A 10 2.71 -7.42 13.47
C GLU A 10 3.07 -5.95 13.61
N ARG A 11 4.16 -5.48 12.99
CA ARG A 11 4.52 -4.06 13.03
C ARG A 11 3.41 -3.17 12.48
N PHE A 12 2.70 -3.65 11.45
CA PHE A 12 1.55 -2.93 10.89
C PHE A 12 0.33 -2.99 11.81
N VAL A 13 0.05 -4.17 12.36
CA VAL A 13 -1.10 -4.35 13.27
C VAL A 13 -0.94 -3.43 14.48
N THR A 14 0.24 -3.42 15.09
CA THR A 14 0.54 -2.60 16.25
C THR A 14 0.41 -1.11 15.93
N ALA A 15 0.94 -0.67 14.79
CA ALA A 15 0.89 0.74 14.39
C ALA A 15 -0.53 1.20 14.09
N GLN A 16 -1.33 0.35 13.43
CA GLN A 16 -2.70 0.70 13.03
C GLN A 16 -3.68 0.73 14.20
N ALA A 17 -3.49 -0.13 15.19
CA ALA A 17 -4.46 -0.34 16.27
C ALA A 17 -4.94 0.97 16.93
N PRO A 18 -4.06 1.87 17.38
CA PRO A 18 -4.50 3.08 18.08
C PRO A 18 -5.09 4.16 17.17
N VAL A 19 -4.91 4.08 15.85
CA VAL A 19 -5.26 5.17 14.93
C VAL A 19 -6.27 4.77 13.86
N PHE A 20 -6.66 3.50 13.76
CA PHE A 20 -7.47 3.05 12.63
C PHE A 20 -8.80 3.77 12.50
N GLU A 21 -9.48 4.05 13.60
CA GLU A 21 -10.74 4.80 13.56
C GLU A 21 -10.53 6.22 13.02
N THR A 22 -9.43 6.86 13.40
CA THR A 22 -9.05 8.18 12.88
C THR A 22 -8.77 8.10 11.38
N VAL A 23 -8.07 7.06 10.94
CA VAL A 23 -7.79 6.83 9.51
C VAL A 23 -9.10 6.77 8.71
N LEU A 24 -10.06 5.96 9.18
CA LEU A 24 -11.35 5.82 8.50
C LEU A 24 -12.10 7.15 8.44
N ALA A 25 -12.12 7.90 9.54
CA ALA A 25 -12.78 9.20 9.59
C ALA A 25 -12.18 10.19 8.60
N GLU A 26 -10.84 10.25 8.53
CA GLU A 26 -10.15 11.15 7.61
C GLU A 26 -10.38 10.76 6.15
N LEU A 27 -10.31 9.46 5.84
CA LEU A 27 -10.55 8.99 4.47
C LEU A 27 -12.01 9.25 4.04
N ARG A 28 -12.98 9.01 4.92
CA ARG A 28 -14.40 9.27 4.63
C ARG A 28 -14.67 10.76 4.45
N ALA A 29 -13.93 11.61 5.15
CA ALA A 29 -14.01 13.06 4.99
C ALA A 29 -13.28 13.55 3.71
N GLY A 30 -12.53 12.66 3.05
CA GLY A 30 -11.80 13.00 1.84
C GLY A 30 -10.58 13.88 2.09
N CYS A 31 -10.04 13.87 3.31
CA CYS A 31 -8.91 14.73 3.68
C CYS A 31 -8.09 14.11 4.81
N LYS A 32 -6.90 13.65 4.47
CA LYS A 32 -5.95 13.12 5.44
C LYS A 32 -5.33 14.26 6.25
N ARG A 33 -5.30 14.13 7.56
CA ARG A 33 -4.77 15.15 8.49
C ARG A 33 -3.65 14.63 9.38
N SER A 34 -3.60 13.32 9.66
CA SER A 34 -2.65 12.72 10.60
C SER A 34 -1.56 11.92 9.87
N HIS A 35 -0.55 11.49 10.61
CA HIS A 35 0.66 10.86 10.06
C HIS A 35 0.59 9.34 10.16
N TRP A 36 -0.08 8.69 9.21
CA TRP A 36 -0.27 7.23 9.24
C TRP A 36 0.02 6.55 7.90
N MET A 37 0.51 7.29 6.90
CA MET A 37 0.63 6.78 5.54
C MET A 37 1.51 5.54 5.44
N TRP A 38 2.66 5.53 6.14
CA TRP A 38 3.64 4.44 6.05
C TRP A 38 3.08 3.06 6.36
N PHE A 39 2.14 2.97 7.31
CA PHE A 39 1.64 1.68 7.78
C PHE A 39 0.18 1.40 7.44
N VAL A 40 -0.53 2.34 6.81
CA VAL A 40 -1.89 2.12 6.31
C VAL A 40 -1.89 1.80 4.82
N PHE A 41 -1.07 2.53 4.04
CA PHE A 41 -0.86 2.28 2.62
C PHE A 41 0.63 2.04 2.37
N PRO A 42 1.16 0.88 2.82
CA PRO A 42 2.60 0.65 2.72
C PRO A 42 3.04 0.49 1.27
N GLN A 43 4.23 0.97 0.97
CA GLN A 43 4.84 0.87 -0.34
C GLN A 43 6.05 -0.06 -0.29
N LEU A 44 6.56 -0.42 -1.45
CA LEU A 44 7.73 -1.27 -1.57
C LEU A 44 8.94 -0.60 -0.90
N ARG A 45 9.71 -1.37 -0.13
CA ARG A 45 10.95 -0.90 0.48
C ARG A 45 11.92 -0.49 -0.63
N GLY A 46 12.61 0.61 -0.43
CA GLY A 46 13.51 1.18 -1.42
C GLY A 46 12.96 2.44 -2.07
N LEU A 47 11.65 2.67 -1.99
CA LEU A 47 11.06 3.91 -2.50
C LEU A 47 11.24 5.07 -1.53
N GLY A 48 11.21 4.80 -0.21
CA GLY A 48 11.44 5.79 0.81
C GLY A 48 12.80 5.66 1.45
N ARG A 49 13.37 6.78 1.94
CA ARG A 49 14.73 6.81 2.50
C ARG A 49 14.78 6.99 4.01
N SER A 50 13.71 7.49 4.63
CA SER A 50 13.68 7.68 6.07
C SER A 50 13.69 6.35 6.81
N SER A 51 14.08 6.37 8.10
CA SER A 51 14.03 5.16 8.91
C SER A 51 12.60 4.63 9.05
N THR A 52 11.62 5.50 9.14
CA THR A 52 10.20 5.11 9.19
C THR A 52 9.77 4.42 7.90
N ALA A 53 10.13 5.00 6.75
CA ALA A 53 9.81 4.41 5.45
C ALA A 53 10.46 3.05 5.27
N ARG A 54 11.68 2.87 5.78
CA ARG A 54 12.38 1.58 5.71
C ARG A 54 11.74 0.55 6.65
N PHE A 55 11.37 0.98 7.85
CA PHE A 55 10.77 0.08 8.84
C PHE A 55 9.45 -0.51 8.34
N TYR A 56 8.61 0.31 7.71
CA TYR A 56 7.30 -0.12 7.20
C TYR A 56 7.32 -0.53 5.73
N GLY A 57 8.47 -0.48 5.06
CA GLY A 57 8.56 -0.87 3.65
C GLY A 57 8.30 -2.35 3.45
N ILE A 58 7.52 -2.67 2.42
CA ILE A 58 7.25 -4.06 2.02
C ILE A 58 8.48 -4.56 1.26
N SER A 59 9.05 -5.67 1.70
CA SER A 59 10.33 -6.17 1.20
C SER A 59 10.23 -6.84 -0.18
N SER A 60 9.05 -7.35 -0.53
CA SER A 60 8.90 -8.20 -1.71
C SER A 60 7.45 -8.38 -2.08
N ILE A 61 7.20 -8.92 -3.27
CA ILE A 61 5.84 -9.29 -3.69
C ILE A 61 5.29 -10.38 -2.77
N GLU A 62 6.14 -11.25 -2.24
CA GLU A 62 5.74 -12.30 -1.31
C GLU A 62 5.21 -11.71 0.00
N GLU A 63 5.88 -10.67 0.51
CA GLU A 63 5.37 -9.97 1.70
C GLU A 63 4.04 -9.28 1.40
N ALA A 64 3.90 -8.65 0.22
CA ALA A 64 2.64 -8.02 -0.17
C ALA A 64 1.50 -9.05 -0.22
N ARG A 65 1.76 -10.23 -0.73
CA ARG A 65 0.77 -11.32 -0.74
C ARG A 65 0.41 -11.78 0.67
N ALA A 66 1.40 -11.92 1.54
CA ALA A 66 1.17 -12.27 2.93
C ALA A 66 0.35 -11.20 3.66
N TYR A 67 0.62 -9.93 3.36
CA TYR A 67 -0.14 -8.81 3.90
C TYR A 67 -1.63 -8.93 3.53
N LEU A 68 -1.91 -9.19 2.25
CA LEU A 68 -3.30 -9.34 1.78
C LEU A 68 -3.99 -10.57 2.38
N ALA A 69 -3.24 -11.63 2.65
CA ALA A 69 -3.77 -12.86 3.26
C ALA A 69 -3.95 -12.73 4.78
N HIS A 70 -3.35 -11.71 5.40
CA HIS A 70 -3.48 -11.51 6.84
C HIS A 70 -4.93 -11.17 7.20
N PRO A 71 -5.52 -11.84 8.21
CA PRO A 71 -6.96 -11.71 8.49
C PRO A 71 -7.40 -10.31 8.93
N LEU A 72 -6.47 -9.46 9.37
CA LEU A 72 -6.77 -8.10 9.77
C LEU A 72 -6.27 -7.08 8.74
N LEU A 73 -5.04 -7.22 8.28
CA LEU A 73 -4.40 -6.23 7.40
C LEU A 73 -5.00 -6.22 6.00
N GLY A 74 -5.27 -7.40 5.44
CA GLY A 74 -5.87 -7.50 4.10
C GLY A 74 -7.21 -6.77 4.02
N PRO A 75 -8.19 -7.13 4.90
CA PRO A 75 -9.48 -6.44 4.91
C PRO A 75 -9.39 -4.94 5.19
N ARG A 76 -8.48 -4.51 6.05
CA ARG A 76 -8.30 -3.08 6.35
C ARG A 76 -7.80 -2.32 5.13
N LEU A 77 -6.80 -2.86 4.43
CA LEU A 77 -6.27 -2.22 3.23
C LEU A 77 -7.32 -2.17 2.12
N ASP A 78 -8.07 -3.25 1.95
CA ASP A 78 -9.17 -3.31 0.98
C ASP A 78 -10.20 -2.22 1.27
N LEU A 79 -10.67 -2.13 2.51
CA LEU A 79 -11.65 -1.12 2.93
C LEU A 79 -11.13 0.29 2.69
N CYS A 80 -9.93 0.60 3.16
CA CYS A 80 -9.36 1.93 3.02
C CYS A 80 -9.20 2.31 1.54
N THR A 81 -8.76 1.37 0.71
CA THR A 81 -8.60 1.62 -0.72
C THR A 81 -9.94 1.88 -1.39
N ARG A 82 -10.98 1.11 -1.04
CA ARG A 82 -12.34 1.32 -1.59
C ARG A 82 -12.91 2.67 -1.20
N ILE A 83 -12.64 3.13 0.01
CA ILE A 83 -13.08 4.47 0.43
C ILE A 83 -12.44 5.54 -0.47
N VAL A 84 -11.14 5.39 -0.76
CA VAL A 84 -10.44 6.31 -1.66
C VAL A 84 -11.01 6.24 -3.10
N VAL A 85 -11.29 5.04 -3.59
CA VAL A 85 -11.85 4.84 -4.94
C VAL A 85 -13.20 5.55 -5.09
N THR A 86 -14.03 5.50 -4.05
CA THR A 86 -15.39 6.07 -4.10
C THR A 86 -15.47 7.48 -3.54
N SER A 87 -14.34 8.08 -3.17
CA SER A 87 -14.32 9.44 -2.61
C SER A 87 -14.84 10.47 -3.61
N GLU A 88 -15.57 11.45 -3.12
CA GLU A 88 -16.07 12.57 -3.92
C GLU A 88 -15.04 13.69 -4.06
N SER A 89 -13.83 13.50 -3.51
CA SER A 89 -12.76 14.48 -3.60
C SER A 89 -12.35 14.73 -5.05
N SER A 90 -11.69 15.87 -5.29
CA SER A 90 -11.32 16.26 -6.66
C SER A 90 -10.07 15.56 -7.19
N SER A 91 -9.18 15.09 -6.28
CA SER A 91 -7.91 14.47 -6.69
C SER A 91 -7.29 13.72 -5.53
N LEU A 92 -6.30 12.87 -5.82
CA LEU A 92 -5.48 12.26 -4.77
C LEU A 92 -4.75 13.30 -3.94
N HIS A 93 -4.30 14.39 -4.58
CA HIS A 93 -3.64 15.47 -3.87
C HIS A 93 -4.58 16.12 -2.84
N ALA A 94 -5.85 16.27 -3.19
CA ALA A 94 -6.84 16.83 -2.27
C ALA A 94 -7.06 15.90 -1.06
N ILE A 95 -7.01 14.60 -1.28
CA ILE A 95 -7.20 13.59 -0.20
C ILE A 95 -5.96 13.52 0.69
N PHE A 96 -4.79 13.38 0.10
CA PHE A 96 -3.55 12.99 0.79
C PHE A 96 -2.52 14.10 0.95
N GLY A 97 -2.53 15.10 0.08
CA GLY A 97 -1.42 16.05 -0.02
C GLY A 97 -0.21 15.40 -0.67
N SER A 98 0.88 16.15 -0.76
CA SER A 98 2.14 15.67 -1.33
C SER A 98 3.17 15.48 -0.21
N PRO A 99 3.98 14.41 -0.20
CA PRO A 99 4.12 13.37 -1.23
C PRO A 99 3.21 12.15 -1.02
N ASP A 100 2.25 12.18 -0.10
CA ASP A 100 1.43 11.01 0.24
C ASP A 100 0.55 10.56 -0.92
N ASP A 101 0.14 11.47 -1.81
CA ASP A 101 -0.58 11.11 -3.03
C ASP A 101 0.24 10.18 -3.92
N MET A 102 1.53 10.41 -4.05
CA MET A 102 2.43 9.54 -4.81
C MET A 102 2.68 8.22 -4.09
N LYS A 103 2.74 8.24 -2.75
CA LYS A 103 2.88 7.01 -1.96
C LYS A 103 1.66 6.10 -2.13
N PHE A 104 0.47 6.67 -2.18
CA PHE A 104 -0.75 5.91 -2.43
C PHE A 104 -0.69 5.22 -3.79
N ARG A 105 -0.25 5.92 -4.84
CA ARG A 105 -0.08 5.35 -6.17
C ARG A 105 0.91 4.18 -6.14
N SER A 106 2.04 4.34 -5.44
CA SER A 106 3.02 3.28 -5.28
C SER A 106 2.43 2.06 -4.57
N CYS A 107 1.67 2.31 -3.51
CA CYS A 107 1.02 1.26 -2.73
C CYS A 107 0.05 0.44 -3.60
N VAL A 108 -0.87 1.09 -4.28
CA VAL A 108 -1.88 0.37 -5.08
C VAL A 108 -1.25 -0.32 -6.28
N THR A 109 -0.14 0.20 -6.81
CA THR A 109 0.63 -0.50 -7.84
C THR A 109 1.15 -1.83 -7.30
N LEU A 110 1.80 -1.80 -6.14
CA LEU A 110 2.36 -3.01 -5.52
C LEU A 110 1.26 -4.06 -5.27
N PHE A 111 0.19 -3.66 -4.60
CA PHE A 111 -0.86 -4.61 -4.21
C PHE A 111 -1.71 -5.08 -5.38
N SER A 112 -1.84 -4.30 -6.44
CA SER A 112 -2.49 -4.78 -7.67
C SER A 112 -1.75 -5.95 -8.29
N LEU A 113 -0.43 -5.99 -8.12
CA LEU A 113 0.41 -7.08 -8.61
C LEU A 113 0.46 -8.27 -7.65
N ALA A 114 0.07 -8.07 -6.40
CA ALA A 114 0.12 -9.10 -5.36
C ALA A 114 -1.15 -9.96 -5.34
N THR A 115 -2.21 -9.52 -5.98
CA THR A 115 -3.48 -10.27 -6.02
C THR A 115 -3.66 -10.95 -7.38
N ASP A 116 -4.21 -12.16 -7.37
CA ASP A 116 -4.50 -12.91 -8.59
C ASP A 116 -5.83 -12.51 -9.22
N ASN A 117 -6.71 -11.86 -8.47
CA ASN A 117 -7.99 -11.39 -8.98
C ASN A 117 -7.80 -10.07 -9.71
N SER A 118 -8.12 -10.05 -11.02
CA SER A 118 -7.99 -8.83 -11.84
C SER A 118 -9.00 -7.75 -11.45
N ASP A 119 -10.11 -8.12 -10.83
CA ASP A 119 -11.11 -7.18 -10.31
C ASP A 119 -10.81 -6.92 -8.84
N ASN A 120 -10.04 -5.89 -8.55
CA ASN A 120 -9.60 -5.55 -7.21
C ASN A 120 -9.56 -4.04 -7.00
N PRO A 121 -9.67 -3.56 -5.75
CA PRO A 121 -9.74 -2.12 -5.48
C PRO A 121 -8.47 -1.36 -5.87
N PHE A 122 -7.33 -2.03 -5.90
CA PHE A 122 -6.05 -1.38 -6.23
C PHE A 122 -6.03 -0.96 -7.70
N ARG A 123 -6.48 -1.83 -8.61
CA ARG A 123 -6.63 -1.48 -10.03
C ARG A 123 -7.70 -0.42 -10.23
N HIS A 124 -8.80 -0.52 -9.50
CA HIS A 124 -9.85 0.51 -9.55
C HIS A 124 -9.30 1.87 -9.16
N ALA A 125 -8.44 1.93 -8.14
CA ALA A 125 -7.81 3.17 -7.71
C ALA A 125 -6.90 3.75 -8.79
N LEU A 126 -6.11 2.92 -9.46
CA LEU A 126 -5.25 3.36 -10.56
C LEU A 126 -6.08 3.93 -11.71
N HIS A 127 -7.18 3.27 -12.08
CA HIS A 127 -8.07 3.76 -13.15
C HIS A 127 -8.75 5.07 -12.77
N ARG A 128 -9.25 5.15 -11.55
CA ARG A 128 -9.99 6.33 -11.10
C ARG A 128 -9.09 7.56 -11.00
N TRP A 129 -7.91 7.41 -10.40
CA TRP A 129 -7.10 8.55 -9.97
C TRP A 129 -5.81 8.75 -10.76
N CYS A 130 -5.33 7.73 -11.45
CA CYS A 130 -4.01 7.73 -12.09
C CYS A 130 -4.08 7.43 -13.59
N ALA A 131 -5.24 7.55 -14.20
CA ALA A 131 -5.46 7.26 -15.63
C ALA A 131 -5.00 5.83 -16.01
N GLY A 132 -5.10 4.90 -15.06
CA GLY A 132 -4.68 3.52 -15.25
C GLY A 132 -3.16 3.32 -15.23
N GLN A 133 -2.38 4.37 -14.94
CA GLN A 133 -0.91 4.32 -15.00
C GLN A 133 -0.32 3.92 -13.65
N PRO A 134 0.38 2.78 -13.56
CA PRO A 134 1.04 2.37 -12.33
C PRO A 134 2.26 3.24 -12.03
N ASP A 135 2.77 3.12 -10.80
CA ASP A 135 4.01 3.80 -10.41
C ASP A 135 5.20 3.11 -11.05
N LYS A 136 5.93 3.83 -11.89
CA LYS A 136 7.04 3.28 -12.65
C LYS A 136 8.19 2.78 -11.76
N GLN A 137 8.51 3.51 -10.70
CA GLN A 137 9.62 3.13 -9.83
C GLN A 137 9.34 1.82 -9.10
N THR A 138 8.10 1.59 -8.69
CA THR A 138 7.67 0.32 -8.10
C THR A 138 7.92 -0.83 -9.07
N LEU A 139 7.53 -0.65 -10.34
CA LEU A 139 7.71 -1.68 -11.37
C LEU A 139 9.19 -1.96 -11.61
N VAL A 140 10.02 -0.93 -11.65
CA VAL A 140 11.46 -1.08 -11.84
C VAL A 140 12.08 -1.87 -10.69
N LEU A 141 11.75 -1.53 -9.44
CA LEU A 141 12.29 -2.22 -8.27
C LEU A 141 11.86 -3.69 -8.23
N LEU A 142 10.62 -3.99 -8.57
CA LEU A 142 10.14 -5.37 -8.62
C LEU A 142 10.83 -6.17 -9.72
N ASP A 143 11.04 -5.57 -10.88
CA ASP A 143 11.75 -6.22 -11.99
C ASP A 143 13.20 -6.50 -11.63
N ASP A 144 13.89 -5.55 -11.01
CA ASP A 144 15.27 -5.72 -10.55
C ASP A 144 15.37 -6.85 -9.53
N ALA A 145 14.43 -6.97 -8.62
CA ALA A 145 14.41 -8.05 -7.64
C ALA A 145 14.24 -9.41 -8.30
N ARG A 146 13.41 -9.51 -9.34
CA ARG A 146 13.22 -10.75 -10.10
C ARG A 146 14.51 -11.16 -10.83
N ARG A 147 15.20 -10.19 -11.43
CA ARG A 147 16.46 -10.45 -12.11
C ARG A 147 17.54 -10.94 -11.15
N SER A 148 17.65 -10.30 -9.98
CA SER A 148 18.61 -10.71 -8.95
C SER A 148 18.34 -12.14 -8.48
N SER A 149 17.08 -12.50 -8.28
CA SER A 149 16.68 -13.84 -7.88
C SER A 149 17.06 -14.89 -8.93
N ARG A 150 16.89 -14.57 -10.23
CA ARG A 150 17.26 -15.48 -11.32
C ARG A 150 18.76 -15.69 -11.39
N ASN A 151 19.55 -14.66 -11.12
CA ASN A 151 21.00 -14.71 -11.22
C ASN A 151 21.68 -15.42 -10.06
N GLN A 152 20.93 -15.78 -9.02
CA GLN A 152 21.45 -16.49 -7.85
C GLN A 152 21.32 -18.01 -7.96
N VAL A 153 20.84 -18.52 -9.06
CA VAL A 153 20.71 -19.97 -9.30
C VAL A 153 22.01 -20.57 -9.83
#